data_75af14964559c06b8198b3ecc2d8e393
#
_entry.id   75af14964559c06b8198b3ecc2d8e393
#
_cell.length_a   1.000
_cell.length_b   1.000
_cell.length_c   1.000
_cell.angle_alpha   90.00
_cell.angle_beta   90.00
_cell.angle_gamma   90.00
#
_symmetry.space_group_name_H-M   'P 1'
#
loop_
_entity.id
_entity.type
_entity.pdbx_description
1 polymer ?
#
loop_
_entity_poly.entity_id
_entity_poly.type
_entity_poly.pdbx_seq_one_letter_code
_entity_poly.pdbx_strand_id
1 'polypeptide(L)'
;IRDAELREALTAMGEAAIADLADPPGIVFRSIAAAADHDEIAAELHGLLDLATAVLTDSEGQPELLLDAPEPAETAWQDWADPAPDDIQDGPDAFALTGAQDGVESLLTSRLDLSGGAWAEIEALRALVAIDVNTGSDHSPAAGLKANIALARDLSRQLRLRGLGGQIVVDFAPMPKRDRGTLD
;
A
#
# COMPACT_ATOMS: atom_id res chain seq x y z
N ILE A 1 14.61 -6.42 -6.57
CA ILE A 1 14.88 -7.75 -7.16
C ILE A 1 16.06 -8.36 -6.40
N ARG A 2 15.88 -9.57 -5.82
CA ARG A 2 16.89 -10.22 -4.95
C ARG A 2 17.89 -11.05 -5.75
N ASP A 3 17.45 -11.63 -6.86
CA ASP A 3 18.30 -12.42 -7.75
C ASP A 3 19.37 -11.53 -8.40
N ALA A 4 20.64 -11.92 -8.26
CA ALA A 4 21.76 -11.12 -8.74
C ALA A 4 21.94 -11.20 -10.25
N GLU A 5 21.74 -12.37 -10.84
CA GLU A 5 21.86 -12.58 -12.29
C GLU A 5 20.76 -11.84 -13.04
N LEU A 6 19.51 -11.95 -12.55
CA LEU A 6 18.38 -11.21 -13.12
C LEU A 6 18.57 -9.70 -12.99
N ARG A 7 19.08 -9.23 -11.86
CA ARG A 7 19.35 -7.80 -11.67
C ARG A 7 20.41 -7.29 -12.63
N GLU A 8 21.46 -8.07 -12.88
CA GLU A 8 22.51 -7.74 -13.85
C GLU A 8 21.95 -7.72 -15.27
N ALA A 9 21.12 -8.70 -15.65
CA ALA A 9 20.48 -8.75 -16.96
C ALA A 9 19.55 -7.56 -17.21
N LEU A 10 18.73 -7.19 -16.23
CA LEU A 10 17.84 -6.01 -16.33
C LEU A 10 18.64 -4.71 -16.38
N THR A 11 19.74 -4.60 -15.63
CA THR A 11 20.61 -3.43 -15.69
C THR A 11 21.21 -3.28 -17.07
N ALA A 12 21.75 -4.38 -17.64
CA ALA A 12 22.31 -4.37 -18.99
C ALA A 12 21.25 -4.02 -20.06
N MET A 13 20.03 -4.52 -19.92
CA MET A 13 18.91 -4.17 -20.81
C MET A 13 18.60 -2.67 -20.74
N GLY A 14 18.52 -2.09 -19.55
CA GLY A 14 18.27 -0.67 -19.37
C GLY A 14 19.40 0.20 -19.95
N GLU A 15 20.66 -0.14 -19.67
CA GLU A 15 21.82 0.56 -20.20
C GLU A 15 21.88 0.51 -21.74
N ALA A 16 21.56 -0.66 -22.33
CA ALA A 16 21.52 -0.80 -23.78
C ALA A 16 20.40 0.05 -24.42
N ALA A 17 19.23 0.13 -23.77
CA ALA A 17 18.10 0.90 -24.29
C ALA A 17 18.34 2.42 -24.33
N ILE A 18 19.20 2.96 -23.47
CA ILE A 18 19.49 4.39 -23.39
C ILE A 18 20.88 4.77 -23.91
N ALA A 19 21.66 3.80 -24.41
CA ALA A 19 23.06 4.02 -24.79
C ALA A 19 23.25 5.12 -25.87
N ASP A 20 22.29 5.27 -26.78
CA ASP A 20 22.35 6.22 -27.89
C ASP A 20 21.66 7.56 -27.58
N LEU A 21 21.09 7.73 -26.38
CA LEU A 21 20.40 8.96 -26.00
C LEU A 21 21.39 10.01 -25.50
N ALA A 22 21.25 11.24 -25.99
CA ALA A 22 22.12 12.36 -25.61
C ALA A 22 21.91 12.80 -24.14
N ASP A 23 20.66 12.72 -23.66
CA ASP A 23 20.27 13.00 -22.27
C ASP A 23 19.36 11.86 -21.77
N PRO A 24 19.97 10.74 -21.31
CA PRO A 24 19.22 9.54 -20.99
C PRO A 24 18.43 9.72 -19.68
N PRO A 25 17.14 9.32 -19.67
CA PRO A 25 16.37 9.29 -18.44
C PRO A 25 16.85 8.20 -17.49
N GLY A 26 16.56 8.34 -16.18
CA GLY A 26 16.77 7.28 -15.22
C GLY A 26 15.74 6.14 -15.39
N ILE A 27 16.21 4.89 -15.29
CA ILE A 27 15.36 3.70 -15.39
C ILE A 27 15.29 3.00 -14.04
N VAL A 28 14.08 2.61 -13.62
CA VAL A 28 13.84 1.83 -12.41
C VAL A 28 13.00 0.60 -12.75
N PHE A 29 13.58 -0.58 -12.64
CA PHE A 29 12.83 -1.84 -12.74
C PHE A 29 12.14 -2.16 -11.40
N ARG A 30 10.82 -2.24 -11.41
CA ARG A 30 10.03 -2.63 -10.24
C ARG A 30 10.21 -4.11 -9.93
N SER A 31 9.89 -4.53 -8.70
CA SER A 31 10.04 -5.92 -8.26
C SER A 31 9.25 -6.93 -9.11
N ILE A 32 8.11 -6.51 -9.68
CA ILE A 32 7.28 -7.33 -10.54
C ILE A 32 7.99 -7.76 -11.83
N ALA A 33 8.96 -6.99 -12.33
CA ALA A 33 9.79 -7.38 -13.46
C ALA A 33 10.56 -8.70 -13.25
N ALA A 34 10.66 -9.17 -12.00
CA ALA A 34 11.26 -10.47 -11.71
C ALA A 34 10.40 -11.67 -12.17
N ALA A 35 9.12 -11.47 -12.43
CA ALA A 35 8.19 -12.51 -12.87
C ALA A 35 7.72 -12.32 -14.34
N ALA A 36 8.08 -11.21 -14.97
CA ALA A 36 7.70 -10.88 -16.33
C ALA A 36 8.67 -11.47 -17.37
N ASP A 37 8.19 -11.66 -18.58
CA ASP A 37 9.01 -12.09 -19.71
C ASP A 37 9.96 -10.96 -20.16
N HIS A 38 11.18 -11.32 -20.59
CA HIS A 38 12.18 -10.33 -21.02
C HIS A 38 11.73 -9.53 -22.25
N ASP A 39 11.00 -10.14 -23.17
CA ASP A 39 10.52 -9.43 -24.36
C ASP A 39 9.40 -8.45 -24.01
N GLU A 40 8.55 -8.78 -23.04
CA GLU A 40 7.53 -7.88 -22.50
C GLU A 40 8.16 -6.68 -21.77
N ILE A 41 9.18 -6.93 -20.95
CA ILE A 41 9.93 -5.85 -20.26
C ILE A 41 10.60 -4.93 -21.28
N ALA A 42 11.22 -5.50 -22.32
CA ALA A 42 11.87 -4.71 -23.38
C ALA A 42 10.86 -3.86 -24.16
N ALA A 43 9.70 -4.41 -24.49
CA ALA A 43 8.64 -3.69 -25.20
C ALA A 43 8.09 -2.53 -24.35
N GLU A 44 7.82 -2.76 -23.06
CA GLU A 44 7.38 -1.71 -22.13
C GLU A 44 8.45 -0.62 -21.97
N LEU A 45 9.71 -1.00 -21.82
CA LEU A 45 10.83 -0.07 -21.69
C LEU A 45 10.93 0.87 -22.91
N HIS A 46 10.84 0.33 -24.13
CA HIS A 46 10.87 1.15 -25.35
C HIS A 46 9.67 2.09 -25.42
N GLY A 47 8.46 1.61 -25.11
CA GLY A 47 7.26 2.44 -25.07
C GLY A 47 7.35 3.59 -24.06
N LEU A 48 7.93 3.33 -22.87
CA LEU A 48 8.16 4.38 -21.87
C LEU A 48 9.24 5.38 -22.28
N LEU A 49 10.29 4.94 -22.98
CA LEU A 49 11.33 5.85 -23.51
C LEU A 49 10.77 6.74 -24.61
N ASP A 50 9.95 6.21 -25.51
CA ASP A 50 9.27 6.99 -26.55
C ASP A 50 8.34 8.03 -25.92
N LEU A 51 7.55 7.64 -24.93
CA LEU A 51 6.67 8.54 -24.18
C LEU A 51 7.46 9.63 -23.45
N ALA A 52 8.52 9.27 -22.73
CA ALA A 52 9.37 10.22 -22.03
C ALA A 52 9.99 11.25 -23.01
N THR A 53 10.45 10.78 -24.16
CA THR A 53 11.02 11.63 -25.21
C THR A 53 9.97 12.60 -25.76
N ALA A 54 8.74 12.13 -26.01
CA ALA A 54 7.64 12.98 -26.47
C ALA A 54 7.30 14.06 -25.43
N VAL A 55 7.14 13.69 -24.16
CA VAL A 55 6.85 14.62 -23.06
C VAL A 55 7.96 15.66 -22.90
N LEU A 56 9.23 15.25 -22.95
CA LEU A 56 10.36 16.17 -22.82
C LEU A 56 10.44 17.13 -24.00
N THR A 57 10.12 16.67 -25.22
CA THR A 57 10.09 17.51 -26.42
C THR A 57 9.01 18.59 -26.35
N ASP A 58 7.84 18.26 -25.79
CA ASP A 58 6.71 19.18 -25.65
C ASP A 58 6.72 19.96 -24.33
N SER A 59 7.77 19.81 -23.51
CA SER A 59 7.84 20.47 -22.19
C SER A 59 8.07 21.98 -22.25
N GLU A 60 8.41 22.54 -23.42
CA GLU A 60 8.63 23.98 -23.61
C GLU A 60 7.38 24.63 -24.19
N GLY A 61 6.81 25.62 -23.49
CA GLY A 61 5.65 26.36 -23.99
C GLY A 61 4.77 26.91 -22.89
N GLN A 62 3.50 27.12 -23.20
CA GLN A 62 2.49 27.48 -22.19
C GLN A 62 2.09 26.23 -21.43
N PRO A 63 1.69 26.38 -20.15
CA PRO A 63 1.23 25.24 -19.35
C PRO A 63 0.05 24.52 -20.03
N GLU A 64 0.23 23.25 -20.30
CA GLU A 64 -0.79 22.36 -20.87
C GLU A 64 -0.66 20.95 -20.30
N LEU A 65 -1.68 20.13 -20.49
CA LEU A 65 -1.67 18.73 -20.07
C LEU A 65 -0.90 17.90 -21.12
N LEU A 66 0.29 17.42 -20.77
CA LEU A 66 1.11 16.61 -21.65
C LEU A 66 0.80 15.11 -21.57
N LEU A 67 0.36 14.65 -20.40
CA LEU A 67 0.04 13.25 -20.14
C LEU A 67 -1.07 13.16 -19.11
N ASP A 68 -2.15 12.46 -19.44
CA ASP A 68 -3.20 12.11 -18.49
C ASP A 68 -2.69 11.09 -17.45
N ALA A 69 -3.17 11.23 -16.24
CA ALA A 69 -2.97 10.18 -15.24
C ALA A 69 -3.74 8.91 -15.67
N PRO A 70 -3.22 7.72 -15.37
CA PRO A 70 -3.96 6.49 -15.62
C PRO A 70 -5.26 6.48 -14.82
N GLU A 71 -6.28 5.82 -15.35
CA GLU A 71 -7.53 5.64 -14.63
C GLU A 71 -7.31 4.89 -13.31
N PRO A 72 -8.06 5.23 -12.23
CA PRO A 72 -7.90 4.58 -10.93
C PRO A 72 -7.98 3.05 -10.98
N ALA A 73 -8.81 2.50 -11.86
CA ALA A 73 -8.94 1.05 -12.05
C ALA A 73 -7.67 0.46 -12.68
N GLU A 74 -7.04 1.14 -13.64
CA GLU A 74 -5.77 0.71 -14.24
C GLU A 74 -4.65 0.73 -13.20
N THR A 75 -4.57 1.79 -12.40
CA THR A 75 -3.58 1.88 -11.31
C THR A 75 -3.77 0.75 -10.29
N ALA A 76 -5.01 0.49 -9.89
CA ALA A 76 -5.33 -0.60 -8.96
C ALA A 76 -4.94 -1.96 -9.55
N TRP A 77 -5.20 -2.19 -10.84
CA TRP A 77 -4.82 -3.40 -11.52
C TRP A 77 -3.30 -3.60 -11.58
N GLN A 78 -2.55 -2.56 -11.92
CA GLN A 78 -1.08 -2.60 -11.94
C GLN A 78 -0.47 -2.89 -10.57
N ASP A 79 -1.07 -2.36 -9.50
CA ASP A 79 -0.50 -2.48 -8.14
C ASP A 79 -0.96 -3.76 -7.41
N TRP A 80 -2.14 -4.31 -7.73
CA TRP A 80 -2.79 -5.35 -6.92
C TRP A 80 -3.30 -6.56 -7.72
N ALA A 81 -2.92 -6.73 -8.99
CA ALA A 81 -3.34 -7.89 -9.79
C ALA A 81 -2.65 -9.21 -9.39
N ASP A 82 -1.64 -9.16 -8.53
CA ASP A 82 -0.95 -10.34 -8.02
C ASP A 82 -1.02 -10.39 -6.47
N PRO A 83 -1.71 -11.36 -5.84
CA PRO A 83 -2.43 -12.47 -6.50
C PRO A 83 -3.64 -11.99 -7.31
N ALA A 84 -4.02 -12.77 -8.33
CA ALA A 84 -5.19 -12.44 -9.12
C ALA A 84 -6.44 -12.34 -8.24
N PRO A 85 -7.32 -11.35 -8.49
CA PRO A 85 -8.54 -11.21 -7.71
C PRO A 85 -9.48 -12.42 -7.90
N ASP A 86 -10.11 -12.88 -6.81
CA ASP A 86 -11.07 -13.98 -6.85
C ASP A 86 -12.38 -13.61 -7.55
N ASP A 87 -12.75 -12.32 -7.47
CA ASP A 87 -13.96 -11.78 -8.07
C ASP A 87 -13.77 -10.30 -8.43
N ILE A 88 -14.38 -9.88 -9.52
CA ILE A 88 -14.39 -8.50 -9.99
C ILE A 88 -15.84 -8.09 -10.19
N GLN A 89 -16.26 -7.07 -9.48
CA GLN A 89 -17.59 -6.50 -9.59
C GLN A 89 -17.50 -5.12 -10.23
N ASP A 90 -18.25 -4.92 -11.30
CA ASP A 90 -18.44 -3.63 -11.96
C ASP A 90 -19.90 -3.17 -11.92
N GLY A 91 -20.14 -1.93 -12.24
CA GLY A 91 -21.48 -1.37 -12.24
C GLY A 91 -21.76 -0.42 -11.08
N PRO A 92 -22.91 0.29 -11.13
CA PRO A 92 -23.19 1.40 -10.23
C PRO A 92 -23.31 1.02 -8.75
N ASP A 93 -23.69 -0.23 -8.46
CA ASP A 93 -23.89 -0.72 -7.10
C ASP A 93 -22.72 -1.58 -6.58
N ALA A 94 -21.68 -1.79 -7.37
CA ALA A 94 -20.56 -2.69 -7.04
C ALA A 94 -19.91 -2.35 -5.70
N PHE A 95 -19.73 -1.06 -5.41
CA PHE A 95 -19.12 -0.57 -4.19
C PHE A 95 -19.93 -0.92 -2.93
N ALA A 96 -21.26 -0.86 -3.00
CA ALA A 96 -22.14 -1.26 -1.91
C ALA A 96 -22.26 -2.79 -1.82
N LEU A 97 -22.43 -3.49 -2.97
CA LEU A 97 -22.62 -4.93 -3.00
C LEU A 97 -21.37 -5.72 -2.49
N THR A 98 -20.19 -5.19 -2.71
CA THR A 98 -18.94 -5.80 -2.21
C THR A 98 -18.66 -5.49 -0.74
N GLY A 99 -19.45 -4.64 -0.08
CA GLY A 99 -19.19 -4.17 1.29
C GLY A 99 -18.05 -3.15 1.39
N ALA A 100 -17.52 -2.67 0.26
CA ALA A 100 -16.46 -1.67 0.26
C ALA A 100 -16.91 -0.34 0.87
N GLN A 101 -18.18 0.03 0.64
CA GLN A 101 -18.77 1.22 1.25
C GLN A 101 -18.80 1.13 2.79
N ASP A 102 -19.28 0.02 3.35
CA ASP A 102 -19.31 -0.21 4.79
C ASP A 102 -17.89 -0.19 5.38
N GLY A 103 -16.93 -0.75 4.63
CA GLY A 103 -15.51 -0.71 4.97
C GLY A 103 -14.99 0.74 5.09
N VAL A 104 -15.27 1.59 4.12
CA VAL A 104 -14.89 3.01 4.15
C VAL A 104 -15.57 3.75 5.30
N GLU A 105 -16.89 3.55 5.49
CA GLU A 105 -17.65 4.18 6.57
C GLU A 105 -17.08 3.80 7.95
N SER A 106 -16.65 2.56 8.14
CA SER A 106 -16.02 2.10 9.38
C SER A 106 -14.69 2.81 9.66
N LEU A 107 -13.94 3.19 8.62
CA LEU A 107 -12.67 3.92 8.76
C LEU A 107 -12.86 5.40 9.13
N LEU A 108 -14.04 5.96 8.92
CA LEU A 108 -14.36 7.34 9.31
C LEU A 108 -14.66 7.51 10.80
N THR A 109 -14.83 6.40 11.53
CA THR A 109 -15.00 6.40 12.98
C THR A 109 -13.67 6.17 13.68
N SER A 110 -13.51 6.66 14.91
CA SER A 110 -12.32 6.36 15.74
C SER A 110 -12.26 4.90 16.19
N ARG A 111 -13.41 4.26 16.29
CA ARG A 111 -13.54 2.91 16.81
C ARG A 111 -13.06 1.86 15.82
N LEU A 112 -12.25 0.93 16.32
CA LEU A 112 -11.84 -0.30 15.67
C LEU A 112 -12.28 -1.50 16.51
N ASP A 113 -13.22 -2.28 16.01
CA ASP A 113 -13.61 -3.52 16.65
C ASP A 113 -12.55 -4.60 16.44
N LEU A 114 -12.17 -5.28 17.51
CA LEU A 114 -11.16 -6.33 17.54
C LEU A 114 -11.81 -7.68 17.84
N SER A 115 -11.08 -8.76 17.60
CA SER A 115 -11.57 -10.11 17.90
C SER A 115 -11.88 -10.30 19.38
N GLY A 116 -12.93 -11.10 19.67
CA GLY A 116 -13.33 -11.43 21.07
C GLY A 116 -14.09 -10.33 21.79
N GLY A 117 -14.66 -9.35 21.08
CA GLY A 117 -15.42 -8.25 21.68
C GLY A 117 -14.55 -7.15 22.29
N ALA A 118 -13.23 -7.21 22.09
CA ALA A 118 -12.32 -6.13 22.36
C ALA A 118 -12.45 -5.04 21.29
N TRP A 119 -11.95 -3.85 21.56
CA TRP A 119 -11.94 -2.74 20.60
C TRP A 119 -10.82 -1.75 20.93
N ALA A 120 -10.48 -0.91 19.96
CA ALA A 120 -9.56 0.20 20.15
C ALA A 120 -10.18 1.51 19.65
N GLU A 121 -9.82 2.62 20.28
CA GLU A 121 -10.06 3.96 19.77
C GLU A 121 -8.79 4.47 19.11
N ILE A 122 -8.90 4.98 17.89
CA ILE A 122 -7.79 5.54 17.10
C ILE A 122 -8.11 7.00 16.82
N GLU A 123 -7.38 7.91 17.45
CA GLU A 123 -7.65 9.34 17.38
C GLU A 123 -6.45 10.10 16.79
N ALA A 124 -6.68 10.83 15.71
CA ALA A 124 -5.70 11.75 15.15
C ALA A 124 -5.73 13.08 15.91
N LEU A 125 -4.74 13.31 16.74
CA LEU A 125 -4.56 14.55 17.47
C LEU A 125 -3.61 15.49 16.70
N ARG A 126 -3.46 16.73 17.16
CA ARG A 126 -2.58 17.72 16.49
C ARG A 126 -1.11 17.32 16.46
N ALA A 127 -0.63 16.61 17.47
CA ALA A 127 0.79 16.30 17.65
C ALA A 127 1.12 14.82 17.45
N LEU A 128 0.14 13.93 17.54
CA LEU A 128 0.34 12.49 17.50
C LEU A 128 -0.98 11.76 17.19
N VAL A 129 -0.89 10.48 16.87
CA VAL A 129 -2.03 9.57 16.86
C VAL A 129 -2.06 8.85 18.21
N ALA A 130 -3.17 8.95 18.93
CA ALA A 130 -3.41 8.23 20.17
C ALA A 130 -4.27 6.99 19.91
N ILE A 131 -3.90 5.87 20.50
CA ILE A 131 -4.64 4.60 20.39
C ILE A 131 -4.84 4.03 21.78
N ASP A 132 -6.10 3.79 22.17
CA ASP A 132 -6.49 3.19 23.43
C ASP A 132 -7.11 1.81 23.20
N VAL A 133 -6.63 0.78 23.92
CA VAL A 133 -7.07 -0.62 23.74
C VAL A 133 -7.96 -1.07 24.88
N ASN A 134 -9.14 -1.54 24.54
CA ASN A 134 -10.16 -1.98 25.46
C ASN A 134 -10.51 -3.46 25.30
N THR A 135 -10.63 -4.20 26.41
CA THR A 135 -10.97 -5.65 26.41
C THR A 135 -12.48 -5.92 26.30
N GLY A 136 -13.30 -4.85 26.32
CA GLY A 136 -14.74 -5.01 26.32
C GLY A 136 -15.25 -5.72 27.58
N SER A 137 -16.11 -6.71 27.41
CA SER A 137 -16.70 -7.49 28.51
C SER A 137 -15.84 -8.68 28.99
N ASP A 138 -14.71 -8.94 28.31
CA ASP A 138 -13.78 -10.01 28.76
C ASP A 138 -12.90 -9.51 29.92
N HIS A 139 -13.13 -10.01 31.12
CA HIS A 139 -12.33 -9.69 32.29
C HIS A 139 -11.34 -10.82 32.67
N SER A 140 -11.10 -11.76 31.74
CA SER A 140 -10.14 -12.85 32.01
C SER A 140 -8.70 -12.31 32.08
N PRO A 141 -7.81 -12.98 32.83
CA PRO A 141 -6.38 -12.57 32.91
C PRO A 141 -5.67 -12.49 31.56
N ALA A 142 -6.18 -13.16 30.54
CA ALA A 142 -5.62 -13.20 29.20
C ALA A 142 -6.25 -12.14 28.24
N ALA A 143 -7.31 -11.45 28.67
CA ALA A 143 -8.06 -10.52 27.82
C ALA A 143 -7.19 -9.41 27.26
N GLY A 144 -6.39 -8.76 28.12
CA GLY A 144 -5.50 -7.68 27.72
C GLY A 144 -4.49 -8.13 26.66
N LEU A 145 -3.81 -9.28 26.88
CA LEU A 145 -2.86 -9.79 25.89
C LEU A 145 -3.53 -10.10 24.54
N LYS A 146 -4.72 -10.72 24.56
CA LYS A 146 -5.47 -11.04 23.32
C LYS A 146 -5.84 -9.78 22.55
N ALA A 147 -6.37 -8.76 23.22
CA ALA A 147 -6.75 -7.49 22.64
C ALA A 147 -5.53 -6.77 22.02
N ASN A 148 -4.42 -6.72 22.77
CA ASN A 148 -3.18 -6.09 22.34
C ASN A 148 -2.57 -6.78 21.09
N ILE A 149 -2.56 -8.13 21.05
CA ILE A 149 -2.12 -8.89 19.87
C ILE A 149 -3.06 -8.65 18.68
N ALA A 150 -4.37 -8.59 18.90
CA ALA A 150 -5.33 -8.34 17.84
C ALA A 150 -5.09 -6.95 17.21
N LEU A 151 -4.88 -5.92 18.04
CA LEU A 151 -4.51 -4.59 17.54
C LEU A 151 -3.17 -4.64 16.80
N ALA A 152 -2.11 -5.21 17.39
CA ALA A 152 -0.79 -5.22 16.79
C ALA A 152 -0.76 -5.85 15.38
N ARG A 153 -1.57 -6.88 15.16
CA ARG A 153 -1.71 -7.53 13.83
C ARG A 153 -2.40 -6.68 12.79
N ASP A 154 -3.33 -5.82 13.19
CA ASP A 154 -4.12 -4.99 12.28
C ASP A 154 -3.62 -3.53 12.19
N LEU A 155 -2.75 -3.11 13.10
CA LEU A 155 -2.37 -1.72 13.27
C LEU A 155 -1.82 -1.08 11.99
N SER A 156 -0.87 -1.73 11.33
CA SER A 156 -0.26 -1.16 10.12
C SER A 156 -1.26 -1.03 8.96
N ARG A 157 -2.22 -1.96 8.85
CA ARG A 157 -3.32 -1.87 7.90
C ARG A 157 -4.23 -0.69 8.22
N GLN A 158 -4.62 -0.54 9.49
CA GLN A 158 -5.49 0.55 9.93
C GLN A 158 -4.87 1.93 9.74
N LEU A 159 -3.59 2.09 10.06
CA LEU A 159 -2.87 3.34 9.84
C LEU A 159 -2.82 3.72 8.36
N ARG A 160 -2.53 2.76 7.49
CA ARG A 160 -2.50 2.97 6.04
C ARG A 160 -3.87 3.34 5.49
N LEU A 161 -4.93 2.59 5.84
CA LEU A 161 -6.29 2.83 5.34
C LEU A 161 -6.87 4.16 5.84
N ARG A 162 -6.49 4.60 7.04
CA ARG A 162 -6.91 5.88 7.62
C ARG A 162 -6.00 7.05 7.22
N GLY A 163 -4.92 6.81 6.46
CA GLY A 163 -3.95 7.82 6.06
C GLY A 163 -3.19 8.44 7.25
N LEU A 164 -3.00 7.68 8.34
CA LEU A 164 -2.37 8.14 9.58
C LEU A 164 -0.87 7.82 9.59
N GLY A 165 -0.07 8.76 10.10
CA GLY A 165 1.36 8.60 10.24
C GLY A 165 1.96 9.53 11.30
N GLY A 166 3.29 9.59 11.36
CA GLY A 166 4.01 10.39 12.35
C GLY A 166 4.18 9.64 13.67
N GLN A 167 4.07 10.37 14.80
CA GLN A 167 4.20 9.80 16.13
C GLN A 167 2.88 9.10 16.53
N ILE A 168 2.98 7.82 16.89
CA ILE A 168 1.85 6.99 17.28
C ILE A 168 2.10 6.50 18.70
N VAL A 169 1.14 6.74 19.59
CA VAL A 169 1.18 6.31 20.99
C VAL A 169 0.05 5.32 21.23
N VAL A 170 0.40 4.13 21.70
CA VAL A 170 -0.56 3.08 22.01
C VAL A 170 -0.62 2.85 23.50
N ASP A 171 -1.79 3.07 24.10
CA ASP A 171 -2.10 2.65 25.48
C ASP A 171 -2.67 1.23 25.42
N PHE A 172 -1.82 0.27 25.71
CA PHE A 172 -2.17 -1.14 25.70
C PHE A 172 -3.02 -1.53 26.90
N ALA A 173 -4.01 -2.38 26.67
CA ALA A 173 -4.80 -2.97 27.74
C ALA A 173 -3.89 -3.66 28.79
N PRO A 174 -4.22 -3.56 30.09
CA PRO A 174 -3.41 -4.15 31.14
C PRO A 174 -3.15 -5.64 30.93
N MET A 175 -1.88 -6.04 31.05
CA MET A 175 -1.46 -7.44 30.89
C MET A 175 -0.31 -7.77 31.84
N PRO A 176 -0.12 -9.07 32.21
CA PRO A 176 0.98 -9.51 33.05
C PRO A 176 2.34 -9.13 32.46
N LYS A 177 3.30 -8.75 33.31
CA LYS A 177 4.65 -8.36 32.87
C LYS A 177 5.37 -9.43 32.03
N ARG A 178 5.15 -10.71 32.36
CA ARG A 178 5.74 -11.87 31.67
C ARG A 178 5.29 -11.97 30.19
N ASP A 179 4.13 -11.42 29.86
CA ASP A 179 3.51 -11.55 28.54
C ASP A 179 3.86 -10.38 27.61
N ARG A 180 4.52 -9.33 28.13
CA ARG A 180 4.85 -8.11 27.36
C ARG A 180 5.79 -8.37 26.19
N GLY A 181 6.79 -9.25 26.35
CA GLY A 181 7.71 -9.62 25.29
C GLY A 181 7.07 -10.34 24.09
N THR A 182 5.77 -10.64 24.15
CA THR A 182 5.02 -11.21 23.01
C THR A 182 4.60 -10.12 22.01
N LEU A 183 4.64 -8.84 22.43
CA LEU A 183 4.29 -7.70 21.58
C LEU A 183 5.52 -7.03 20.93
N ASP A 184 6.72 -7.41 21.34
CA ASP A 184 7.99 -6.98 20.75
C ASP A 184 8.28 -7.78 19.46
#